data_c04b6d4755cea74050b4287f669d39bd
#
_entry.id   c04b6d4755cea74050b4287f669d39bd
#
_cell.length_a   1.000
_cell.length_b   1.000
_cell.length_c   1.000
_cell.angle_alpha   90.00
_cell.angle_beta   90.00
_cell.angle_gamma   90.00
#
_symmetry.space_group_name_H-M   'P 1'
#
loop_
_entity.id
_entity.type
_entity.pdbx_description
1 polymer ?
#
loop_
_entity_poly.entity_id
_entity_poly.type
_entity_poly.pdbx_seq_one_letter_code
_entity_poly.pdbx_strand_id
1 'polypeptide(L)'
;LSEEQSAEVADLLASAEVDAGVKGEFLTLLAQKGEAAAEVAGLAKRYRELARDPELGEWSDRAIDVCGTGGDQQHTFNISTTVTFVLAAAGIPVLKHGNRSITSRCGSSNLLEAIGIDITADNDLLKRSMRELGFCFMFAPAFHPAFKEIVPVRQALAEKGQRTVFNILGPLINPAKPAHQLLGVFSDSVMELMAEAEHSLGLKAGMIAHCDLGAEGGMDEFSAAGDNLAHGFGSLMGLSERWSPEEMGVESGKLADLKGGDVAENLEILYRLFDGSAPKALEDSIAINAAAAFFIV
;
A
#
# COMPACT_ATOMS: atom_id res chain seq x y z
N LEU A 1 10.88 -15.12 15.38
CA LEU A 1 10.53 -14.38 16.61
C LEU A 1 9.02 -14.51 16.85
N SER A 2 8.59 -14.37 18.14
CA SER A 2 7.18 -14.15 18.43
C SER A 2 6.74 -12.72 18.08
N GLU A 3 5.42 -12.43 18.11
CA GLU A 3 4.92 -11.06 17.93
C GLU A 3 5.49 -10.10 18.97
N GLU A 4 5.55 -10.51 20.26
CA GLU A 4 6.09 -9.70 21.35
C GLU A 4 7.57 -9.42 21.16
N GLN A 5 8.37 -10.44 20.80
CA GLN A 5 9.80 -10.26 20.50
C GLN A 5 9.99 -9.32 19.30
N SER A 6 9.14 -9.42 18.28
CA SER A 6 9.19 -8.54 17.10
C SER A 6 8.81 -7.09 17.45
N ALA A 7 7.89 -6.88 18.39
CA ALA A 7 7.59 -5.57 18.93
C ALA A 7 8.79 -4.96 19.67
N GLU A 8 9.50 -5.74 20.50
CA GLU A 8 10.74 -5.28 21.15
C GLU A 8 11.83 -4.93 20.11
N VAL A 9 11.95 -5.72 19.05
CA VAL A 9 12.86 -5.43 17.94
C VAL A 9 12.50 -4.13 17.23
N ALA A 10 11.22 -3.80 17.06
CA ALA A 10 10.81 -2.52 16.49
C ALA A 10 11.32 -1.33 17.33
N ASP A 11 11.28 -1.42 18.65
CA ASP A 11 11.82 -0.40 19.55
C ASP A 11 13.34 -0.27 19.40
N LEU A 12 14.06 -1.40 19.29
CA LEU A 12 15.51 -1.39 19.08
C LEU A 12 15.89 -0.80 17.71
N LEU A 13 15.13 -1.11 16.65
CA LEU A 13 15.35 -0.54 15.33
C LEU A 13 15.08 0.97 15.29
N ALA A 14 14.11 1.46 16.09
CA ALA A 14 13.77 2.86 16.23
C ALA A 14 14.72 3.64 17.16
N SER A 15 15.50 2.96 18.00
CA SER A 15 16.38 3.59 18.99
C SER A 15 17.65 4.17 18.36
N ALA A 16 18.03 5.39 18.74
CA ALA A 16 19.31 6.01 18.38
C ALA A 16 20.52 5.36 19.11
N GLU A 17 20.29 4.59 20.16
CA GLU A 17 21.34 3.96 20.97
C GLU A 17 21.88 2.67 20.32
N VAL A 18 21.12 2.07 19.42
CA VAL A 18 21.53 0.85 18.71
C VAL A 18 22.33 1.19 17.47
N ASP A 19 23.51 0.60 17.35
CA ASP A 19 24.42 0.82 16.22
C ASP A 19 23.78 0.47 14.86
N ALA A 20 24.02 1.30 13.86
CA ALA A 20 23.45 1.13 12.52
C ALA A 20 23.90 -0.17 11.84
N GLY A 21 25.13 -0.63 12.10
CA GLY A 21 25.65 -1.90 11.59
C GLY A 21 24.89 -3.10 12.18
N VAL A 22 24.60 -3.07 13.49
CA VAL A 22 23.80 -4.11 14.16
C VAL A 22 22.39 -4.17 13.59
N LYS A 23 21.74 -3.01 13.37
CA LYS A 23 20.42 -2.94 12.70
C LYS A 23 20.48 -3.52 11.30
N GLY A 24 21.50 -3.16 10.53
CA GLY A 24 21.69 -3.65 9.16
C GLY A 24 21.94 -5.16 9.11
N GLU A 25 22.76 -5.69 10.01
CA GLU A 25 23.01 -7.13 10.13
C GLU A 25 21.73 -7.89 10.49
N PHE A 26 20.98 -7.41 11.49
CA PHE A 26 19.69 -8.00 11.85
C PHE A 26 18.72 -8.06 10.67
N LEU A 27 18.52 -6.95 9.95
CA LEU A 27 17.63 -6.91 8.78
C LEU A 27 18.10 -7.84 7.67
N THR A 28 19.41 -7.96 7.48
CA THR A 28 20.02 -8.89 6.52
C THR A 28 19.73 -10.35 6.88
N LEU A 29 19.94 -10.71 8.13
CA LEU A 29 19.71 -12.08 8.62
C LEU A 29 18.23 -12.44 8.62
N LEU A 30 17.34 -11.49 8.97
CA LEU A 30 15.89 -11.68 8.91
C LEU A 30 15.44 -11.97 7.47
N ALA A 31 15.89 -11.16 6.50
CA ALA A 31 15.57 -11.36 5.09
C ALA A 31 16.14 -12.66 4.53
N GLN A 32 17.36 -13.07 4.93
CA GLN A 32 17.96 -14.35 4.52
C GLN A 32 17.22 -15.57 5.08
N LYS A 33 16.70 -15.46 6.29
CA LYS A 33 15.86 -16.50 6.91
C LYS A 33 14.50 -16.61 6.21
N GLY A 34 13.99 -15.52 5.67
CA GLY A 34 12.60 -15.31 5.29
C GLY A 34 11.76 -14.88 6.49
N GLU A 35 10.95 -13.84 6.30
CA GLU A 35 10.06 -13.29 7.30
C GLU A 35 8.90 -14.25 7.57
N ALA A 36 8.47 -14.37 8.84
CA ALA A 36 7.24 -15.06 9.23
C ALA A 36 6.13 -14.04 9.51
N ALA A 37 4.87 -14.44 9.32
CA ALA A 37 3.72 -13.55 9.54
C ALA A 37 3.68 -12.94 10.94
N ALA A 38 4.01 -13.72 11.99
CA ALA A 38 4.09 -13.22 13.36
C ALA A 38 5.19 -12.15 13.54
N GLU A 39 6.30 -12.26 12.81
CA GLU A 39 7.37 -11.24 12.85
C GLU A 39 6.92 -9.95 12.17
N VAL A 40 6.29 -10.06 11.02
CA VAL A 40 5.77 -8.92 10.27
C VAL A 40 4.65 -8.23 11.06
N ALA A 41 3.70 -9.01 11.61
CA ALA A 41 2.59 -8.49 12.42
C ALA A 41 3.08 -7.78 13.70
N GLY A 42 4.03 -8.38 14.42
CA GLY A 42 4.60 -7.78 15.63
C GLY A 42 5.33 -6.46 15.36
N LEU A 43 6.14 -6.41 14.31
CA LEU A 43 6.76 -5.16 13.85
C LEU A 43 5.72 -4.11 13.46
N ALA A 44 4.72 -4.50 12.65
CA ALA A 44 3.68 -3.59 12.19
C ALA A 44 2.85 -3.01 13.34
N LYS A 45 2.42 -3.87 14.27
CA LYS A 45 1.67 -3.47 15.46
C LYS A 45 2.44 -2.42 16.27
N ARG A 46 3.73 -2.68 16.53
CA ARG A 46 4.53 -1.75 17.30
C ARG A 46 4.76 -0.42 16.57
N TYR A 47 5.03 -0.44 15.28
CA TYR A 47 5.17 0.80 14.50
C TYR A 47 3.86 1.58 14.38
N ARG A 48 2.68 0.93 14.37
CA ARG A 48 1.38 1.60 14.52
C ARG A 48 1.23 2.30 15.87
N GLU A 49 1.75 1.71 16.97
CA GLU A 49 1.73 2.30 18.31
C GLU A 49 2.70 3.47 18.45
N LEU A 50 3.85 3.41 17.78
CA LEU A 50 4.86 4.48 17.76
C LEU A 50 4.51 5.63 16.80
N ALA A 51 3.48 5.46 15.98
CA ALA A 51 3.05 6.48 15.04
C ALA A 51 2.32 7.63 15.76
N ARG A 52 2.37 8.82 15.15
CA ARG A 52 1.53 9.93 15.54
C ARG A 52 0.06 9.59 15.27
N ASP A 53 -0.80 9.76 16.26
CA ASP A 53 -2.23 9.54 16.11
C ASP A 53 -2.84 10.65 15.23
N PRO A 54 -3.47 10.30 14.08
CA PRO A 54 -4.20 11.27 13.24
C PRO A 54 -5.55 11.68 13.82
N GLU A 55 -6.00 11.04 14.91
CA GLU A 55 -7.30 11.26 15.58
C GLU A 55 -8.50 11.02 14.63
N LEU A 56 -8.41 9.99 13.78
CA LEU A 56 -9.42 9.62 12.77
C LEU A 56 -10.26 8.39 13.19
N GLY A 57 -10.22 8.00 14.46
CA GLY A 57 -10.85 6.77 14.97
C GLY A 57 -12.36 6.67 14.70
N GLU A 58 -13.09 7.79 14.53
CA GLU A 58 -14.52 7.78 14.21
C GLU A 58 -14.85 7.17 12.83
N TRP A 59 -13.86 7.13 11.91
CA TRP A 59 -14.01 6.52 10.58
C TRP A 59 -13.39 5.13 10.48
N SER A 60 -12.43 4.78 11.34
CA SER A 60 -11.57 3.58 11.21
C SER A 60 -12.38 2.30 11.01
N ASP A 61 -13.50 2.14 11.73
CA ASP A 61 -14.31 0.92 11.74
C ASP A 61 -15.00 0.60 10.41
N ARG A 62 -15.20 1.58 9.56
CA ARG A 62 -15.87 1.49 8.24
C ARG A 62 -15.01 1.96 7.07
N ALA A 63 -13.82 2.43 7.36
CA ALA A 63 -12.91 2.92 6.34
C ALA A 63 -12.08 1.81 5.70
N ILE A 64 -11.63 2.10 4.49
CA ILE A 64 -10.68 1.27 3.75
C ILE A 64 -9.38 2.06 3.48
N ASP A 65 -8.24 1.34 3.45
CA ASP A 65 -7.02 1.80 2.79
C ASP A 65 -6.83 1.04 1.48
N VAL A 66 -6.40 1.72 0.44
CA VAL A 66 -6.07 1.13 -0.86
C VAL A 66 -4.64 1.53 -1.19
N CYS A 67 -3.73 0.58 -1.15
CA CYS A 67 -2.31 0.84 -1.32
C CYS A 67 -1.59 -0.37 -1.92
N GLY A 68 -0.34 -0.16 -2.33
CA GLY A 68 0.56 -1.22 -2.75
C GLY A 68 1.89 -1.16 -2.01
N THR A 69 2.62 -2.26 -2.02
CA THR A 69 3.99 -2.32 -1.48
C THR A 69 4.95 -1.46 -2.28
N GLY A 70 4.63 -1.19 -3.55
CA GLY A 70 5.59 -0.66 -4.50
C GLY A 70 6.67 -1.68 -4.85
N GLY A 71 7.64 -1.25 -5.66
CA GLY A 71 8.83 -2.06 -5.95
C GLY A 71 8.63 -3.15 -7.00
N ASP A 72 7.53 -3.13 -7.73
CA ASP A 72 7.22 -3.99 -8.87
C ASP A 72 8.00 -3.62 -10.15
N GLN A 73 8.59 -2.42 -10.18
CA GLN A 73 9.35 -1.85 -11.29
C GLN A 73 8.54 -1.66 -12.60
N GLN A 74 7.23 -1.70 -12.51
CA GLN A 74 6.37 -1.56 -13.71
C GLN A 74 6.15 -0.09 -14.11
N HIS A 75 6.39 0.85 -13.21
CA HIS A 75 6.20 2.28 -13.48
C HIS A 75 4.79 2.61 -14.01
N THR A 76 3.79 1.95 -13.48
CA THR A 76 2.40 2.18 -13.83
C THR A 76 1.89 3.50 -13.27
N PHE A 77 0.78 3.96 -13.80
CA PHE A 77 0.03 5.10 -13.28
C PHE A 77 -0.43 4.85 -11.82
N ASN A 78 -0.79 5.90 -11.09
CA ASN A 78 -1.24 5.82 -9.69
C ASN A 78 -2.66 5.23 -9.55
N ILE A 79 -2.85 3.95 -9.89
CA ILE A 79 -4.15 3.25 -9.90
C ILE A 79 -4.79 3.33 -8.52
N SER A 80 -4.14 2.85 -7.45
CA SER A 80 -4.69 2.86 -6.09
C SER A 80 -5.09 4.25 -5.60
N THR A 81 -4.36 5.30 -6.00
CA THR A 81 -4.70 6.69 -5.66
C THR A 81 -5.98 7.12 -6.37
N THR A 82 -6.17 6.73 -7.63
CA THR A 82 -7.39 7.05 -8.39
C THR A 82 -8.60 6.27 -7.87
N VAL A 83 -8.43 5.00 -7.51
CA VAL A 83 -9.46 4.19 -6.85
C VAL A 83 -9.97 4.86 -5.57
N THR A 84 -9.11 5.54 -4.81
CA THR A 84 -9.51 6.31 -3.63
C THR A 84 -10.61 7.34 -3.92
N PHE A 85 -10.49 8.05 -5.04
CA PHE A 85 -11.50 9.05 -5.44
C PHE A 85 -12.83 8.39 -5.84
N VAL A 86 -12.77 7.24 -6.50
CA VAL A 86 -13.98 6.46 -6.87
C VAL A 86 -14.73 6.02 -5.61
N LEU A 87 -14.01 5.48 -4.63
CA LEU A 87 -14.59 5.00 -3.36
C LEU A 87 -15.19 6.16 -2.55
N ALA A 88 -14.45 7.26 -2.40
CA ALA A 88 -14.91 8.44 -1.69
C ALA A 88 -16.16 9.04 -2.33
N ALA A 89 -16.19 9.15 -3.66
CA ALA A 89 -17.37 9.62 -4.42
C ALA A 89 -18.60 8.70 -4.23
N ALA A 90 -18.38 7.41 -4.00
CA ALA A 90 -19.44 6.45 -3.69
C ALA A 90 -19.84 6.43 -2.20
N GLY A 91 -19.24 7.26 -1.35
CA GLY A 91 -19.57 7.39 0.07
C GLY A 91 -18.84 6.41 0.99
N ILE A 92 -17.82 5.70 0.50
CA ILE A 92 -16.95 4.85 1.32
C ILE A 92 -15.82 5.70 1.89
N PRO A 93 -15.65 5.77 3.21
CA PRO A 93 -14.55 6.50 3.82
C PRO A 93 -13.20 5.88 3.46
N VAL A 94 -12.25 6.69 2.99
CA VAL A 94 -10.91 6.23 2.65
C VAL A 94 -9.86 6.92 3.52
N LEU A 95 -9.09 6.13 4.25
CA LEU A 95 -7.98 6.57 5.10
C LEU A 95 -6.67 6.14 4.43
N LYS A 96 -6.26 6.88 3.40
CA LYS A 96 -5.07 6.50 2.62
C LYS A 96 -3.79 6.87 3.33
N HIS A 97 -2.93 5.87 3.52
CA HIS A 97 -1.56 6.05 3.99
C HIS A 97 -0.60 5.87 2.81
N GLY A 98 0.39 6.75 2.70
CA GLY A 98 1.30 6.66 1.57
C GLY A 98 2.55 7.51 1.70
N ASN A 99 3.46 7.35 0.74
CA ASN A 99 4.76 8.02 0.72
C ASN A 99 5.04 8.58 -0.67
N ARG A 100 6.14 9.31 -0.79
CA ARG A 100 6.78 9.58 -2.09
C ARG A 100 7.36 8.28 -2.62
N SER A 101 7.29 8.09 -3.92
CA SER A 101 7.90 6.91 -4.52
C SER A 101 9.42 6.94 -4.35
N ILE A 102 10.01 5.76 -4.14
CA ILE A 102 11.46 5.56 -4.16
C ILE A 102 11.92 5.10 -5.55
N THR A 103 11.05 4.39 -6.28
CA THR A 103 11.38 3.73 -7.56
C THR A 103 10.64 4.32 -8.75
N SER A 104 9.39 4.75 -8.60
CA SER A 104 8.64 5.38 -9.70
C SER A 104 8.90 6.89 -9.79
N ARG A 105 8.67 7.46 -10.99
CA ARG A 105 8.85 8.89 -11.26
C ARG A 105 7.80 9.78 -10.59
N CYS A 106 6.64 9.21 -10.21
CA CYS A 106 5.54 9.90 -9.54
C CYS A 106 4.88 8.97 -8.53
N GLY A 107 5.09 9.22 -7.24
CA GLY A 107 4.39 8.53 -6.14
C GLY A 107 3.01 9.13 -5.86
N SER A 108 2.23 8.45 -5.01
CA SER A 108 0.89 8.89 -4.61
C SER A 108 0.88 10.32 -4.07
N SER A 109 1.82 10.67 -3.17
CA SER A 109 1.91 12.03 -2.62
C SER A 109 2.23 13.08 -3.68
N ASN A 110 3.06 12.75 -4.69
CA ASN A 110 3.40 13.69 -5.74
C ASN A 110 2.18 14.05 -6.61
N LEU A 111 1.37 13.05 -6.97
CA LEU A 111 0.13 13.30 -7.72
C LEU A 111 -0.88 14.09 -6.87
N LEU A 112 -1.03 13.75 -5.59
CA LEU A 112 -1.94 14.46 -4.68
C LEU A 112 -1.54 15.91 -4.45
N GLU A 113 -0.24 16.20 -4.27
CA GLU A 113 0.27 17.58 -4.21
C GLU A 113 -0.02 18.34 -5.53
N ALA A 114 0.12 17.70 -6.69
CA ALA A 114 -0.11 18.32 -7.98
C ALA A 114 -1.59 18.73 -8.21
N ILE A 115 -2.53 18.01 -7.61
CA ILE A 115 -3.97 18.39 -7.63
C ILE A 115 -4.36 19.32 -6.49
N GLY A 116 -3.40 19.79 -5.67
CA GLY A 116 -3.61 20.79 -4.63
C GLY A 116 -3.95 20.23 -3.25
N ILE A 117 -3.75 18.93 -3.00
CA ILE A 117 -3.92 18.35 -1.66
C ILE A 117 -2.68 18.64 -0.81
N ASP A 118 -2.90 19.22 0.37
CA ASP A 118 -1.85 19.43 1.36
C ASP A 118 -1.49 18.11 2.05
N ILE A 119 -0.37 17.50 1.65
CA ILE A 119 0.13 16.25 2.25
C ILE A 119 0.73 16.44 3.64
N THR A 120 0.95 17.69 4.07
CA THR A 120 1.46 18.04 5.40
C THR A 120 0.35 18.46 6.36
N ALA A 121 -0.90 18.22 5.98
CA ALA A 121 -2.10 18.57 6.72
C ALA A 121 -2.02 18.17 8.20
N ASP A 122 -2.48 19.04 9.08
CA ASP A 122 -2.68 18.73 10.49
C ASP A 122 -3.94 17.87 10.70
N ASN A 123 -4.14 17.42 11.94
CA ASN A 123 -5.28 16.56 12.27
C ASN A 123 -6.63 17.24 12.03
N ASP A 124 -6.75 18.57 12.20
CA ASP A 124 -8.01 19.28 11.99
C ASP A 124 -8.36 19.33 10.50
N LEU A 125 -7.37 19.57 9.64
CA LEU A 125 -7.57 19.53 8.18
C LEU A 125 -7.88 18.11 7.70
N LEU A 126 -7.23 17.07 8.24
CA LEU A 126 -7.55 15.67 7.93
C LEU A 126 -9.00 15.33 8.31
N LYS A 127 -9.45 15.71 9.51
CA LYS A 127 -10.84 15.52 9.95
C LYS A 127 -11.84 16.27 9.07
N ARG A 128 -11.49 17.48 8.67
CA ARG A 128 -12.31 18.27 7.74
C ARG A 128 -12.41 17.59 6.37
N SER A 129 -11.29 17.11 5.83
CA SER A 129 -11.25 16.36 4.57
C SER A 129 -12.14 15.11 4.63
N MET A 130 -12.10 14.36 5.71
CA MET A 130 -12.96 13.19 5.91
C MET A 130 -14.46 13.56 5.94
N ARG A 131 -14.82 14.67 6.60
CA ARG A 131 -16.25 15.12 6.67
C ARG A 131 -16.76 15.62 5.33
N GLU A 132 -15.95 16.37 4.60
CA GLU A 132 -16.37 17.04 3.36
C GLU A 132 -16.21 16.15 2.12
N LEU A 133 -15.16 15.31 2.08
CA LEU A 133 -14.76 14.52 0.90
C LEU A 133 -14.86 13.01 1.10
N GLY A 134 -14.95 12.53 2.33
CA GLY A 134 -14.86 11.09 2.64
C GLY A 134 -13.47 10.50 2.46
N PHE A 135 -12.45 11.33 2.28
CA PHE A 135 -11.08 10.92 2.00
C PHE A 135 -10.07 11.78 2.76
N CYS A 136 -8.99 11.18 3.24
CA CYS A 136 -7.79 11.90 3.62
C CYS A 136 -6.51 11.15 3.23
N PHE A 137 -5.41 11.88 3.16
CA PHE A 137 -4.09 11.32 2.89
C PHE A 137 -3.15 11.60 4.05
N MET A 138 -2.56 10.53 4.59
CA MET A 138 -1.56 10.59 5.65
C MET A 138 -0.18 10.32 5.07
N PHE A 139 0.65 11.36 5.04
CA PHE A 139 2.01 11.26 4.53
C PHE A 139 2.91 10.53 5.52
N ALA A 140 3.39 9.35 5.18
CA ALA A 140 4.09 8.43 6.08
C ALA A 140 5.23 9.09 6.89
N PRO A 141 6.12 9.92 6.32
CA PRO A 141 7.18 10.59 7.09
C PRO A 141 6.66 11.51 8.20
N ALA A 142 5.48 12.11 8.04
CA ALA A 142 4.89 12.99 9.05
C ALA A 142 4.26 12.22 10.22
N PHE A 143 3.92 10.95 10.00
CA PHE A 143 3.25 10.11 11.01
C PHE A 143 4.15 9.09 11.68
N HIS A 144 5.30 8.76 11.10
CA HIS A 144 6.20 7.72 11.63
C HIS A 144 7.57 8.28 12.04
N PRO A 145 7.68 9.06 13.12
CA PRO A 145 8.97 9.58 13.59
C PRO A 145 9.95 8.46 13.95
N ALA A 146 9.46 7.29 14.36
CA ALA A 146 10.28 6.12 14.70
C ALA A 146 11.13 5.58 13.52
N PHE A 147 10.77 5.91 12.28
CA PHE A 147 11.56 5.52 11.11
C PHE A 147 12.84 6.35 10.91
N LYS A 148 12.99 7.49 11.59
CA LYS A 148 14.14 8.37 11.41
C LYS A 148 15.48 7.64 11.52
N GLU A 149 15.61 6.78 12.52
CA GLU A 149 16.86 6.08 12.82
C GLU A 149 17.11 4.86 11.91
N ILE A 150 16.09 4.36 11.24
CA ILE A 150 16.24 3.19 10.36
C ILE A 150 16.36 3.55 8.87
N VAL A 151 15.94 4.76 8.46
CA VAL A 151 16.01 5.21 7.06
C VAL A 151 17.43 5.10 6.48
N PRO A 152 18.51 5.59 7.14
CA PRO A 152 19.87 5.47 6.60
C PRO A 152 20.32 4.02 6.40
N VAL A 153 19.94 3.12 7.33
CA VAL A 153 20.25 1.69 7.25
C VAL A 153 19.55 1.05 6.06
N ARG A 154 18.27 1.35 5.87
CA ARG A 154 17.49 0.88 4.72
C ARG A 154 18.07 1.35 3.40
N GLN A 155 18.49 2.61 3.31
CA GLN A 155 19.13 3.16 2.11
C GLN A 155 20.43 2.42 1.77
N ALA A 156 21.30 2.21 2.76
CA ALA A 156 22.56 1.49 2.57
C ALA A 156 22.36 0.02 2.15
N LEU A 157 21.27 -0.63 2.58
CA LEU A 157 20.92 -1.99 2.15
C LEU A 157 20.32 -1.99 0.74
N ALA A 158 19.46 -1.01 0.42
CA ALA A 158 18.87 -0.87 -0.90
C ALA A 158 19.91 -0.59 -2.00
N GLU A 159 20.96 0.19 -1.71
CA GLU A 159 22.11 0.41 -2.61
C GLU A 159 22.86 -0.89 -2.95
N LYS A 160 22.78 -1.88 -2.08
CA LYS A 160 23.33 -3.23 -2.30
C LYS A 160 22.33 -4.18 -2.98
N GLY A 161 21.16 -3.67 -3.39
CA GLY A 161 20.08 -4.48 -3.98
C GLY A 161 19.37 -5.38 -2.97
N GLN A 162 19.55 -5.16 -1.67
CA GLN A 162 18.98 -6.02 -0.63
C GLN A 162 17.61 -5.50 -0.19
N ARG A 163 16.57 -6.32 -0.38
CA ARG A 163 15.25 -6.12 0.22
C ARG A 163 15.25 -6.52 1.69
N THR A 164 14.37 -5.90 2.46
CA THR A 164 14.19 -6.19 3.90
C THR A 164 12.68 -6.17 4.22
N VAL A 165 12.30 -6.57 5.42
CA VAL A 165 10.91 -6.50 5.91
C VAL A 165 10.28 -5.11 5.70
N PHE A 166 11.06 -4.04 5.67
CA PHE A 166 10.54 -2.68 5.40
C PHE A 166 10.02 -2.47 3.97
N ASN A 167 10.26 -3.38 3.05
CA ASN A 167 9.68 -3.32 1.70
C ASN A 167 8.20 -3.76 1.69
N ILE A 168 7.79 -4.53 2.70
CA ILE A 168 6.41 -5.00 2.86
C ILE A 168 5.69 -4.38 4.07
N LEU A 169 6.41 -3.73 4.97
CA LEU A 169 5.85 -3.20 6.22
C LEU A 169 5.02 -1.92 6.02
N GLY A 170 5.34 -1.11 4.99
CA GLY A 170 4.72 0.20 4.77
C GLY A 170 3.18 0.17 4.75
N PRO A 171 2.54 -0.71 3.99
CA PRO A 171 1.10 -0.87 3.95
C PRO A 171 0.46 -1.27 5.28
N LEU A 172 1.19 -2.03 6.10
CA LEU A 172 0.69 -2.58 7.36
C LEU A 172 0.67 -1.59 8.53
N ILE A 173 1.26 -0.41 8.37
CA ILE A 173 1.48 0.55 9.48
C ILE A 173 0.62 1.80 9.38
N ASN A 174 -0.51 1.76 8.68
CA ASN A 174 -1.43 2.89 8.60
C ASN A 174 -1.83 3.37 10.01
N PRO A 175 -1.52 4.64 10.40
CA PRO A 175 -1.73 5.12 11.75
C PRO A 175 -3.21 5.30 12.11
N ALA A 176 -4.09 5.45 11.12
CA ALA A 176 -5.54 5.55 11.34
C ALA A 176 -6.21 4.19 11.52
N LYS A 177 -5.49 3.07 11.30
CA LYS A 177 -5.97 1.69 11.51
C LYS A 177 -7.33 1.42 10.86
N PRO A 178 -7.48 1.62 9.53
CA PRO A 178 -8.73 1.29 8.84
C PRO A 178 -9.07 -0.18 9.02
N ALA A 179 -10.37 -0.48 9.13
CA ALA A 179 -10.83 -1.85 9.33
C ALA A 179 -10.74 -2.71 8.07
N HIS A 180 -10.61 -2.09 6.90
CA HIS A 180 -10.57 -2.77 5.61
C HIS A 180 -9.35 -2.34 4.80
N GLN A 181 -8.86 -3.24 3.95
CA GLN A 181 -7.73 -2.92 3.07
C GLN A 181 -7.76 -3.71 1.77
N LEU A 182 -7.47 -3.03 0.66
CA LEU A 182 -7.02 -3.64 -0.59
C LEU A 182 -5.52 -3.35 -0.73
N LEU A 183 -4.71 -4.39 -0.65
CA LEU A 183 -3.26 -4.29 -0.62
C LEU A 183 -2.62 -5.01 -1.81
N GLY A 184 -2.03 -4.25 -2.71
CA GLY A 184 -1.22 -4.79 -3.79
C GLY A 184 0.18 -5.19 -3.33
N VAL A 185 0.70 -6.30 -3.88
CA VAL A 185 2.05 -6.78 -3.58
C VAL A 185 2.85 -7.03 -4.85
N PHE A 186 4.16 -6.71 -4.81
CA PHE A 186 5.07 -6.81 -5.96
C PHE A 186 5.35 -8.25 -6.43
N SER A 187 5.02 -9.27 -5.63
CA SER A 187 5.26 -10.68 -5.93
C SER A 187 4.20 -11.55 -5.27
N ASP A 188 3.80 -12.60 -5.98
CA ASP A 188 2.93 -13.66 -5.49
C ASP A 188 3.50 -14.38 -4.26
N SER A 189 4.83 -14.52 -4.20
CA SER A 189 5.53 -15.19 -3.10
C SER A 189 5.33 -14.57 -1.71
N VAL A 190 4.86 -13.30 -1.63
CA VAL A 190 4.59 -12.63 -0.35
C VAL A 190 3.10 -12.52 -0.02
N MET A 191 2.21 -13.00 -0.89
CA MET A 191 0.76 -12.84 -0.70
C MET A 191 0.23 -13.52 0.56
N GLU A 192 0.59 -14.79 0.78
CA GLU A 192 0.17 -15.55 1.95
C GLU A 192 0.70 -14.92 3.24
N LEU A 193 2.00 -14.60 3.26
CA LEU A 193 2.66 -13.91 4.38
C LEU A 193 1.91 -12.61 4.77
N MET A 194 1.54 -11.81 3.77
CA MET A 194 0.87 -10.53 3.99
C MET A 194 -0.57 -10.72 4.45
N ALA A 195 -1.31 -11.69 3.90
CA ALA A 195 -2.66 -12.00 4.32
C ALA A 195 -2.71 -12.49 5.78
N GLU A 196 -1.79 -13.36 6.18
CA GLU A 196 -1.66 -13.83 7.57
C GLU A 196 -1.28 -12.69 8.52
N ALA A 197 -0.35 -11.81 8.12
CA ALA A 197 0.05 -10.67 8.95
C ALA A 197 -1.12 -9.69 9.16
N GLU A 198 -1.88 -9.35 8.10
CA GLU A 198 -3.06 -8.47 8.21
C GLU A 198 -4.18 -9.12 9.04
N HIS A 199 -4.38 -10.44 8.90
CA HIS A 199 -5.32 -11.16 9.77
C HIS A 199 -4.90 -11.06 11.25
N SER A 200 -3.62 -11.25 11.56
CA SER A 200 -3.07 -11.11 12.91
C SER A 200 -3.20 -9.69 13.46
N LEU A 201 -3.15 -8.67 12.60
CA LEU A 201 -3.38 -7.27 12.96
C LEU A 201 -4.84 -6.94 13.24
N GLY A 202 -5.77 -7.88 12.98
CA GLY A 202 -7.17 -7.78 13.35
C GLY A 202 -8.04 -6.95 12.41
N LEU A 203 -7.65 -6.76 11.14
CA LEU A 203 -8.49 -6.11 10.16
C LEU A 203 -9.76 -6.95 9.91
N LYS A 204 -10.90 -6.28 9.71
CA LYS A 204 -12.20 -6.96 9.52
C LYS A 204 -12.26 -7.74 8.22
N ALA A 205 -11.79 -7.14 7.13
CA ALA A 205 -11.75 -7.76 5.81
C ALA A 205 -10.73 -7.08 4.90
N GLY A 206 -10.18 -7.84 3.98
CA GLY A 206 -9.35 -7.30 2.92
C GLY A 206 -8.84 -8.35 1.96
N MET A 207 -8.15 -7.88 0.94
CA MET A 207 -7.50 -8.71 -0.07
C MET A 207 -6.07 -8.26 -0.31
N ILE A 208 -5.20 -9.24 -0.44
CA ILE A 208 -3.89 -9.07 -1.06
C ILE A 208 -4.05 -9.31 -2.56
N ALA A 209 -3.63 -8.35 -3.37
CA ALA A 209 -3.74 -8.37 -4.81
C ALA A 209 -2.36 -8.46 -5.48
N HIS A 210 -2.27 -9.23 -6.55
CA HIS A 210 -1.10 -9.29 -7.41
C HIS A 210 -1.55 -9.56 -8.85
N CYS A 211 -0.96 -8.89 -9.83
CA CYS A 211 -1.17 -9.23 -11.22
C CYS A 211 0.10 -9.88 -11.78
N ASP A 212 -0.03 -11.10 -12.29
CA ASP A 212 1.01 -11.84 -12.97
C ASP A 212 1.05 -11.43 -14.45
N LEU A 213 2.12 -10.78 -14.85
CA LEU A 213 2.37 -10.33 -16.22
C LEU A 213 3.24 -11.34 -17.02
N GLY A 214 3.42 -12.55 -16.50
CA GLY A 214 4.25 -13.58 -17.12
C GLY A 214 5.72 -13.17 -17.22
N ALA A 215 6.26 -13.13 -18.42
CA ALA A 215 7.66 -12.77 -18.65
C ALA A 215 8.01 -11.31 -18.31
N GLU A 216 7.03 -10.42 -18.19
CA GLU A 216 7.20 -9.02 -17.84
C GLU A 216 7.23 -8.81 -16.31
N GLY A 217 7.07 -9.87 -15.51
CA GLY A 217 7.09 -9.84 -14.04
C GLY A 217 5.71 -9.76 -13.43
N GLY A 218 5.55 -8.96 -12.39
CA GLY A 218 4.28 -8.77 -11.70
C GLY A 218 4.01 -7.31 -11.37
N MET A 219 2.76 -7.01 -10.99
CA MET A 219 2.30 -5.68 -10.62
C MET A 219 1.57 -5.73 -9.28
N ASP A 220 1.77 -4.72 -8.47
CA ASP A 220 1.17 -4.61 -7.12
C ASP A 220 -0.24 -3.97 -7.12
N GLU A 221 -1.05 -4.37 -8.11
CA GLU A 221 -2.44 -3.94 -8.32
C GLU A 221 -3.18 -5.05 -9.08
N PHE A 222 -4.50 -5.12 -9.02
CA PHE A 222 -5.27 -5.82 -10.06
C PHE A 222 -5.19 -5.07 -11.37
N SER A 223 -5.18 -5.80 -12.48
CA SER A 223 -4.93 -5.20 -13.78
C SER A 223 -5.64 -5.93 -14.93
N ALA A 224 -6.02 -5.16 -15.95
CA ALA A 224 -6.47 -5.71 -17.22
C ALA A 224 -5.32 -6.29 -18.07
N ALA A 225 -4.04 -6.15 -17.66
CA ALA A 225 -2.89 -6.55 -18.46
C ALA A 225 -2.37 -7.98 -18.20
N GLY A 226 -2.91 -8.69 -17.21
CA GLY A 226 -2.46 -10.04 -16.86
C GLY A 226 -3.41 -10.75 -15.93
N ASP A 227 -3.03 -11.96 -15.50
CA ASP A 227 -3.82 -12.76 -14.58
C ASP A 227 -3.73 -12.18 -13.15
N ASN A 228 -4.86 -12.07 -12.51
CA ASN A 228 -5.00 -11.44 -11.20
C ASN A 228 -5.13 -12.49 -10.10
N LEU A 229 -4.25 -12.42 -9.11
CA LEU A 229 -4.25 -13.29 -7.95
C LEU A 229 -4.77 -12.51 -6.72
N ALA A 230 -5.61 -13.17 -5.92
CA ALA A 230 -6.18 -12.61 -4.70
C ALA A 230 -6.05 -13.58 -3.53
N HIS A 231 -5.58 -13.08 -2.37
CA HIS A 231 -5.67 -13.78 -1.09
C HIS A 231 -6.44 -12.95 -0.09
N GLY A 232 -7.50 -13.52 0.49
CA GLY A 232 -8.34 -12.83 1.45
C GLY A 232 -7.81 -12.93 2.89
N PHE A 233 -8.15 -11.94 3.71
CA PHE A 233 -7.92 -11.96 5.15
C PHE A 233 -9.14 -11.39 5.93
N GLY A 234 -9.13 -11.52 7.24
CA GLY A 234 -10.29 -11.15 8.06
C GLY A 234 -11.49 -12.03 7.73
N SER A 235 -12.65 -11.45 7.46
CA SER A 235 -13.86 -12.20 7.07
C SER A 235 -13.75 -12.87 5.70
N LEU A 236 -12.77 -12.49 4.87
CA LEU A 236 -12.46 -13.09 3.58
C LEU A 236 -11.37 -14.16 3.66
N MET A 237 -10.92 -14.54 4.85
CA MET A 237 -9.93 -15.58 5.04
C MET A 237 -10.37 -16.88 4.35
N GLY A 238 -9.44 -17.48 3.58
CA GLY A 238 -9.71 -18.67 2.76
C GLY A 238 -10.08 -18.37 1.31
N LEU A 239 -10.33 -17.10 0.95
CA LEU A 239 -10.35 -16.71 -0.45
C LEU A 239 -8.92 -16.80 -1.00
N SER A 240 -8.73 -17.60 -2.02
CA SER A 240 -7.48 -17.74 -2.78
C SER A 240 -7.85 -18.03 -4.21
N GLU A 241 -7.79 -17.04 -5.07
CA GLU A 241 -8.34 -17.06 -6.40
C GLU A 241 -7.33 -16.54 -7.42
N ARG A 242 -7.49 -16.98 -8.67
CA ARG A 242 -6.80 -16.45 -9.85
C ARG A 242 -7.83 -16.21 -10.95
N TRP A 243 -7.86 -15.00 -11.48
CA TRP A 243 -8.79 -14.60 -12.53
C TRP A 243 -8.05 -13.98 -13.71
N SER A 244 -8.45 -14.36 -14.93
CA SER A 244 -8.11 -13.57 -16.10
C SER A 244 -8.89 -12.25 -16.12
N PRO A 245 -8.48 -11.26 -16.92
CA PRO A 245 -9.26 -10.04 -17.10
C PRO A 245 -10.72 -10.31 -17.56
N GLU A 246 -10.92 -11.28 -18.43
CA GLU A 246 -12.24 -11.67 -18.96
C GLU A 246 -13.15 -12.25 -17.86
N GLU A 247 -12.60 -13.04 -16.95
CA GLU A 247 -13.34 -13.56 -15.77
C GLU A 247 -13.70 -12.43 -14.79
N MET A 248 -12.92 -11.36 -14.77
CA MET A 248 -13.23 -10.12 -14.02
C MET A 248 -14.16 -9.17 -14.79
N GLY A 249 -14.61 -9.56 -15.99
CA GLY A 249 -15.58 -8.82 -16.80
C GLY A 249 -15.00 -7.68 -17.63
N VAL A 250 -13.69 -7.66 -17.88
CA VAL A 250 -13.00 -6.69 -18.72
C VAL A 250 -12.22 -7.35 -19.84
N GLU A 251 -11.83 -6.59 -20.86
CA GLU A 251 -11.01 -7.13 -21.94
C GLU A 251 -9.53 -7.11 -21.54
N SER A 252 -8.77 -8.10 -22.02
CA SER A 252 -7.31 -8.10 -21.88
C SER A 252 -6.68 -6.88 -22.51
N GLY A 253 -5.88 -6.17 -21.72
CA GLY A 253 -5.19 -4.96 -22.11
C GLY A 253 -3.68 -5.16 -22.25
N LYS A 254 -2.96 -4.09 -22.51
CA LYS A 254 -1.51 -4.10 -22.60
C LYS A 254 -0.90 -3.33 -21.43
N LEU A 255 0.18 -3.84 -20.87
CA LEU A 255 0.95 -3.13 -19.83
C LEU A 255 1.37 -1.71 -20.27
N ALA A 256 1.65 -1.52 -21.57
CA ALA A 256 2.00 -0.21 -22.10
C ALA A 256 0.91 0.85 -21.91
N ASP A 257 -0.37 0.45 -21.90
CA ASP A 257 -1.52 1.33 -21.71
C ASP A 257 -1.73 1.76 -20.23
N LEU A 258 -1.01 1.11 -19.31
CA LEU A 258 -1.06 1.38 -17.87
C LEU A 258 0.10 2.26 -17.38
N LYS A 259 1.07 2.53 -18.24
CA LYS A 259 2.28 3.26 -17.83
C LYS A 259 1.94 4.68 -17.39
N GLY A 260 2.54 5.04 -16.27
CA GLY A 260 2.62 6.42 -15.82
C GLY A 260 3.92 7.09 -16.31
N GLY A 261 4.10 8.30 -15.84
CA GLY A 261 5.28 9.09 -16.18
C GLY A 261 5.74 9.96 -15.01
N ASP A 262 6.18 11.17 -15.31
CA ASP A 262 6.42 12.17 -14.29
C ASP A 262 5.10 12.77 -13.73
N VAL A 263 5.21 13.75 -12.86
CA VAL A 263 4.04 14.37 -12.22
C VAL A 263 3.11 15.02 -13.23
N ALA A 264 3.66 15.70 -14.24
CA ALA A 264 2.86 16.39 -15.26
C ALA A 264 2.15 15.38 -16.17
N GLU A 265 2.85 14.33 -16.59
CA GLU A 265 2.29 13.23 -17.39
C GLU A 265 1.17 12.50 -16.62
N ASN A 266 1.38 12.22 -15.32
CA ASN A 266 0.36 11.54 -14.50
C ASN A 266 -0.84 12.44 -14.23
N LEU A 267 -0.65 13.76 -14.10
CA LEU A 267 -1.76 14.69 -13.97
C LEU A 267 -2.60 14.74 -15.26
N GLU A 268 -1.98 14.71 -16.44
CA GLU A 268 -2.67 14.63 -17.73
C GLU A 268 -3.46 13.32 -17.85
N ILE A 269 -2.86 12.17 -17.46
CA ILE A 269 -3.53 10.87 -17.44
C ILE A 269 -4.75 10.91 -16.51
N LEU A 270 -4.63 11.52 -15.32
CA LEU A 270 -5.74 11.67 -14.39
C LEU A 270 -6.91 12.46 -15.01
N TYR A 271 -6.62 13.57 -15.70
CA TYR A 271 -7.67 14.33 -16.37
C TYR A 271 -8.31 13.55 -17.51
N ARG A 272 -7.54 12.78 -18.27
CA ARG A 272 -8.08 11.91 -19.33
C ARG A 272 -8.95 10.78 -18.78
N LEU A 273 -8.69 10.28 -17.56
CA LEU A 273 -9.58 9.35 -16.88
C LEU A 273 -10.91 10.00 -16.51
N PHE A 274 -10.90 11.26 -16.06
CA PHE A 274 -12.12 11.96 -15.71
C PHE A 274 -12.96 12.39 -16.92
N ASP A 275 -12.36 12.63 -18.07
CA ASP A 275 -13.08 12.98 -19.30
C ASP A 275 -13.40 11.77 -20.20
N GLY A 276 -12.98 10.55 -19.80
CA GLY A 276 -13.25 9.31 -20.54
C GLY A 276 -12.40 9.12 -21.80
N SER A 277 -11.24 9.78 -21.88
CA SER A 277 -10.29 9.67 -23.01
C SER A 277 -9.03 8.88 -22.70
N ALA A 278 -8.95 8.26 -21.50
CA ALA A 278 -7.84 7.42 -21.10
C ALA A 278 -7.84 6.07 -21.86
N PRO A 279 -6.70 5.34 -21.89
CA PRO A 279 -6.69 3.99 -22.43
C PRO A 279 -7.68 3.08 -21.69
N LYS A 280 -8.46 2.30 -22.44
CA LYS A 280 -9.48 1.42 -21.85
C LYS A 280 -8.92 0.44 -20.82
N ALA A 281 -7.73 -0.11 -21.05
CA ALA A 281 -7.07 -1.01 -20.11
C ALA A 281 -6.77 -0.35 -18.76
N LEU A 282 -6.46 0.97 -18.75
CA LEU A 282 -6.25 1.72 -17.51
C LEU A 282 -7.58 1.97 -16.79
N GLU A 283 -8.63 2.38 -17.50
CA GLU A 283 -9.98 2.52 -16.94
C GLU A 283 -10.46 1.22 -16.33
N ASP A 284 -10.29 0.09 -17.04
CA ASP A 284 -10.67 -1.24 -16.59
C ASP A 284 -9.88 -1.67 -15.35
N SER A 285 -8.56 -1.42 -15.33
CA SER A 285 -7.73 -1.70 -14.15
C SER A 285 -8.19 -0.92 -12.92
N ILE A 286 -8.57 0.35 -13.08
CA ILE A 286 -9.16 1.14 -11.98
C ILE A 286 -10.51 0.55 -11.56
N ALA A 287 -11.36 0.17 -12.51
CA ALA A 287 -12.68 -0.38 -12.24
C ALA A 287 -12.61 -1.70 -11.46
N ILE A 288 -11.73 -2.63 -11.82
CA ILE A 288 -11.61 -3.91 -11.10
C ILE A 288 -11.03 -3.73 -9.69
N ASN A 289 -10.07 -2.82 -9.47
CA ASN A 289 -9.60 -2.50 -8.14
C ASN A 289 -10.68 -1.80 -7.29
N ALA A 290 -11.46 -0.90 -7.88
CA ALA A 290 -12.61 -0.30 -7.20
C ALA A 290 -13.67 -1.35 -6.85
N ALA A 291 -13.99 -2.27 -7.78
CA ALA A 291 -14.93 -3.36 -7.54
C ALA A 291 -14.47 -4.28 -6.39
N ALA A 292 -13.19 -4.65 -6.36
CA ALA A 292 -12.62 -5.41 -5.26
C ALA A 292 -12.73 -4.66 -3.92
N ALA A 293 -12.44 -3.35 -3.91
CA ALA A 293 -12.57 -2.52 -2.71
C ALA A 293 -14.05 -2.40 -2.25
N PHE A 294 -15.01 -2.28 -3.16
CA PHE A 294 -16.45 -2.32 -2.83
C PHE A 294 -16.88 -3.68 -2.24
N PHE A 295 -16.31 -4.78 -2.74
CA PHE A 295 -16.60 -6.11 -2.21
C PHE A 295 -16.06 -6.32 -0.80
N ILE A 296 -14.93 -5.68 -0.47
CA ILE A 296 -14.26 -5.80 0.85
C ILE A 296 -15.07 -5.08 1.96
N VAL A 297 -15.70 -3.94 1.68
CA VAL A 297 -16.41 -3.11 2.68
C VAL A 297 -17.90 -3.43 2.75
#